data_e2952963297723dd917a85c9d81476c8
#
_entry.id   e2952963297723dd917a85c9d81476c8
#
_cell.length_a   1.000
_cell.length_b   1.000
_cell.length_c   1.000
_cell.angle_alpha   90.00
_cell.angle_beta   90.00
_cell.angle_gamma   90.00
#
_symmetry.space_group_name_H-M   'P 1'
#
loop_
_entity.id
_entity.type
_entity.pdbx_description
1 polymer ?
#
loop_
_entity_poly.entity_id
_entity_poly.type
_entity_poly.pdbx_seq_one_letter_code
_entity_poly.pdbx_strand_id
1 'polypeptide(L)'
;MSRSGYVEDWDGDDWQYALCRGRVARAFKGKRGQALLKDMLAALDAMPEKRLIAHELETSEGAVCAIGSVGKLRGVDMSKLDPEDAEGVAGAFDIAPSMAREIVYENDEAGPHNETPEDRYTRIRKWIMSEIITVPVSAVTERSDG
;
A
#
# COMPACT_ATOMS: atom_id res chain seq x y z
N MET A 1 -19.59 0.84 1.04
CA MET A 1 -18.69 1.32 2.11
C MET A 1 -17.25 1.14 1.65
N SER A 2 -16.41 2.11 1.91
CA SER A 2 -15.02 2.04 1.48
C SER A 2 -14.24 1.05 2.34
N ARG A 3 -13.38 0.25 1.73
CA ARG A 3 -12.57 -0.71 2.48
C ARG A 3 -11.41 -0.05 3.25
N SER A 4 -11.09 1.22 2.95
CA SER A 4 -10.10 1.95 3.74
C SER A 4 -10.62 2.31 5.12
N GLY A 5 -11.94 2.43 5.25
CA GLY A 5 -12.57 2.89 6.48
C GLY A 5 -12.41 4.38 6.73
N TYR A 6 -11.84 5.11 5.81
CA TYR A 6 -11.70 6.57 5.96
C TYR A 6 -13.03 7.24 5.65
N VAL A 7 -13.34 8.27 6.44
CA VAL A 7 -14.54 9.09 6.23
C VAL A 7 -14.13 10.40 5.57
N GLU A 8 -15.02 10.90 4.70
CA GLU A 8 -14.76 12.14 3.96
C GLU A 8 -14.69 13.34 4.89
N ASP A 9 -15.61 13.39 5.85
CA ASP A 9 -15.69 14.49 6.79
C ASP A 9 -15.04 14.08 8.11
N TRP A 10 -13.84 14.58 8.34
CA TRP A 10 -13.15 14.33 9.59
C TRP A 10 -13.67 15.29 10.65
N ASP A 11 -14.56 14.79 11.51
CA ASP A 11 -15.12 15.56 12.62
C ASP A 11 -14.21 15.59 13.84
N GLY A 12 -13.11 14.89 13.78
CA GLY A 12 -12.14 14.89 14.86
C GLY A 12 -11.41 16.23 14.92
N ASP A 13 -10.84 16.52 16.06
CA ASP A 13 -10.00 17.69 16.17
C ASP A 13 -8.70 17.48 15.36
N ASP A 14 -8.01 18.56 15.06
CA ASP A 14 -6.77 18.54 14.28
C ASP A 14 -5.71 17.66 14.93
N TRP A 15 -5.76 17.55 16.26
CA TRP A 15 -4.80 16.77 17.02
C TRP A 15 -4.94 15.26 16.74
N GLN A 16 -6.18 14.76 16.70
CA GLN A 16 -6.43 13.35 16.37
C GLN A 16 -6.01 13.04 14.94
N TYR A 17 -6.30 13.94 14.02
CA TYR A 17 -5.88 13.80 12.64
C TYR A 17 -4.35 13.74 12.53
N ALA A 18 -3.66 14.65 13.23
CA ALA A 18 -2.19 14.67 13.24
C ALA A 18 -1.61 13.38 13.81
N LEU A 19 -2.21 12.81 14.88
CA LEU A 19 -1.78 11.53 15.44
C LEU A 19 -1.96 10.40 14.44
N CYS A 20 -3.08 10.38 13.75
CA CYS A 20 -3.36 9.36 12.73
C CYS A 20 -2.32 9.43 11.60
N ARG A 21 -2.06 10.63 11.08
CA ARG A 21 -1.07 10.81 10.02
C ARG A 21 0.34 10.45 10.51
N GLY A 22 0.64 10.72 11.78
CA GLY A 22 1.90 10.32 12.37
C GLY A 22 2.09 8.79 12.43
N ARG A 23 1.03 8.07 12.77
CA ARG A 23 1.07 6.59 12.77
C ARG A 23 1.29 6.04 11.37
N VAL A 24 0.60 6.58 10.38
CA VAL A 24 0.78 6.19 8.98
C VAL A 24 2.23 6.43 8.56
N ALA A 25 2.76 7.63 8.81
CA ALA A 25 4.12 7.97 8.42
C ALA A 25 5.15 7.02 9.07
N ARG A 26 4.98 6.73 10.35
CA ARG A 26 5.90 5.82 11.05
C ARG A 26 5.82 4.40 10.50
N ALA A 27 4.61 3.92 10.18
CA ALA A 27 4.43 2.59 9.62
C ALA A 27 5.13 2.46 8.28
N PHE A 28 5.02 3.48 7.41
CA PHE A 28 5.67 3.48 6.12
C PHE A 28 7.19 3.52 6.22
N LYS A 29 7.72 4.27 7.19
CA LYS A 29 9.17 4.42 7.39
C LYS A 29 9.80 3.22 8.10
N GLY A 30 8.99 2.44 8.79
CA GLY A 30 9.49 1.29 9.53
C GLY A 30 9.98 0.17 8.63
N LYS A 31 10.72 -0.76 9.23
CA LYS A 31 11.35 -1.86 8.49
C LYS A 31 10.35 -2.73 7.74
N ARG A 32 9.23 -3.10 8.42
CA ARG A 32 8.19 -3.93 7.80
C ARG A 32 7.48 -3.19 6.67
N GLY A 33 7.19 -1.91 6.89
CA GLY A 33 6.55 -1.08 5.88
C GLY A 33 7.40 -0.93 4.64
N GLN A 34 8.70 -0.66 4.83
CA GLN A 34 9.62 -0.53 3.70
C GLN A 34 9.78 -1.86 2.96
N ALA A 35 9.80 -2.99 3.68
CA ALA A 35 9.84 -4.30 3.03
C ALA A 35 8.62 -4.53 2.16
N LEU A 36 7.44 -4.17 2.64
CA LEU A 36 6.22 -4.30 1.86
C LEU A 36 6.25 -3.42 0.61
N LEU A 37 6.67 -2.18 0.74
CA LEU A 37 6.74 -1.24 -0.40
C LEU A 37 7.69 -1.76 -1.48
N LYS A 38 8.83 -2.29 -1.08
CA LYS A 38 9.80 -2.86 -2.02
C LYS A 38 9.23 -4.09 -2.73
N ASP A 39 8.56 -4.97 -1.99
CA ASP A 39 7.90 -6.14 -2.58
C ASP A 39 6.79 -5.71 -3.53
N MET A 40 6.05 -4.66 -3.17
CA MET A 40 4.98 -4.14 -4.01
C MET A 40 5.53 -3.60 -5.33
N LEU A 41 6.61 -2.84 -5.28
CA LEU A 41 7.25 -2.34 -6.49
C LEU A 41 7.72 -3.50 -7.37
N ALA A 42 8.37 -4.49 -6.79
CA ALA A 42 8.82 -5.68 -7.51
C ALA A 42 7.64 -6.44 -8.15
N ALA A 43 6.54 -6.58 -7.39
CA ALA A 43 5.35 -7.26 -7.88
C ALA A 43 4.73 -6.51 -9.08
N LEU A 44 4.65 -5.19 -8.99
CA LEU A 44 4.11 -4.37 -10.09
C LEU A 44 5.00 -4.48 -11.34
N ASP A 45 6.32 -4.43 -11.15
CA ASP A 45 7.24 -4.53 -12.28
C ASP A 45 7.20 -5.91 -12.96
N ALA A 46 6.87 -6.95 -12.19
CA ALA A 46 6.77 -8.32 -12.71
C ALA A 46 5.41 -8.62 -13.37
N MET A 47 4.41 -7.78 -13.20
CA MET A 47 3.07 -8.03 -13.75
C MET A 47 3.08 -8.03 -15.27
N PRO A 48 2.53 -9.08 -15.92
CA PRO A 48 2.43 -9.09 -17.38
C PRO A 48 1.46 -8.04 -17.91
N GLU A 49 0.39 -7.77 -17.17
CA GLU A 49 -0.56 -6.71 -17.52
C GLU A 49 -0.44 -5.59 -16.51
N LYS A 50 -0.19 -4.37 -17.00
CA LYS A 50 0.08 -3.21 -16.15
C LYS A 50 -1.22 -2.51 -15.78
N ARG A 51 -1.99 -3.17 -14.91
CA ARG A 51 -3.28 -2.65 -14.44
C ARG A 51 -3.58 -3.13 -13.02
N LEU A 52 -4.29 -2.30 -12.25
CA LEU A 52 -4.71 -2.62 -10.89
C LEU A 52 -6.22 -2.43 -10.76
N ILE A 53 -6.87 -3.34 -10.04
CA ILE A 53 -8.31 -3.23 -9.73
C ILE A 53 -8.50 -2.44 -8.44
N ALA A 54 -9.76 -2.08 -8.16
CA ALA A 54 -10.14 -1.41 -6.92
C ALA A 54 -11.13 -2.29 -6.16
N HIS A 55 -11.23 -2.08 -4.85
CA HIS A 55 -12.22 -2.65 -3.94
C HIS A 55 -12.05 -4.12 -3.58
N GLU A 56 -11.17 -4.86 -4.25
CA GLU A 56 -10.89 -6.26 -3.97
C GLU A 56 -9.39 -6.51 -3.93
N LEU A 57 -8.99 -7.58 -3.25
CA LEU A 57 -7.58 -8.01 -3.26
C LEU A 57 -7.25 -8.73 -4.57
N GLU A 58 -8.10 -9.67 -4.95
CA GLU A 58 -7.92 -10.47 -6.16
C GLU A 58 -9.28 -10.90 -6.69
N THR A 59 -9.45 -10.85 -8.01
CA THR A 59 -10.66 -11.36 -8.66
C THR A 59 -10.51 -12.84 -9.01
N SER A 60 -11.62 -13.47 -9.41
CA SER A 60 -11.58 -14.87 -9.86
C SER A 60 -10.70 -15.07 -11.10
N GLU A 61 -10.49 -14.02 -11.91
CA GLU A 61 -9.62 -14.07 -13.07
C GLU A 61 -8.16 -13.76 -12.73
N GLY A 62 -7.86 -13.49 -11.47
CA GLY A 62 -6.50 -13.23 -11.03
C GLY A 62 -6.04 -11.78 -11.13
N ALA A 63 -6.94 -10.84 -11.44
CA ALA A 63 -6.62 -9.42 -11.39
C ALA A 63 -6.49 -8.97 -9.93
N VAL A 64 -5.58 -8.06 -9.63
CA VAL A 64 -5.24 -7.68 -8.25
C VAL A 64 -5.23 -6.17 -8.06
N CYS A 65 -5.38 -5.74 -6.80
CA CYS A 65 -5.05 -4.38 -6.37
C CYS A 65 -3.58 -4.33 -5.94
N ALA A 66 -3.14 -3.18 -5.46
CA ALA A 66 -1.74 -3.00 -5.04
C ALA A 66 -1.31 -4.02 -3.97
N ILE A 67 -2.08 -4.17 -2.89
CA ILE A 67 -1.78 -5.17 -1.85
C ILE A 67 -1.89 -6.58 -2.41
N GLY A 68 -2.91 -6.84 -3.23
CA GLY A 68 -3.10 -8.16 -3.85
C GLY A 68 -1.91 -8.58 -4.71
N SER A 69 -1.22 -7.63 -5.34
CA SER A 69 -0.01 -7.95 -6.12
C SER A 69 1.08 -8.53 -5.23
N VAL A 70 1.24 -8.00 -4.02
CA VAL A 70 2.19 -8.54 -3.03
C VAL A 70 1.74 -9.93 -2.58
N GLY A 71 0.43 -10.12 -2.43
CA GLY A 71 -0.12 -11.43 -2.07
C GLY A 71 0.27 -12.51 -3.06
N LYS A 72 0.19 -12.22 -4.35
CA LYS A 72 0.65 -13.14 -5.39
C LYS A 72 2.14 -13.41 -5.29
N LEU A 73 2.93 -12.36 -5.08
CA LEU A 73 4.38 -12.48 -4.97
C LEU A 73 4.78 -13.35 -3.78
N ARG A 74 4.11 -13.17 -2.64
CA ARG A 74 4.44 -13.88 -1.39
C ARG A 74 3.72 -15.21 -1.24
N GLY A 75 2.80 -15.56 -2.13
CA GLY A 75 2.03 -16.80 -2.04
C GLY A 75 0.96 -16.78 -0.95
N VAL A 76 0.40 -15.63 -0.65
CA VAL A 76 -0.68 -15.50 0.34
C VAL A 76 -1.99 -15.99 -0.26
N ASP A 77 -2.74 -16.81 0.49
CA ASP A 77 -4.08 -17.24 0.08
C ASP A 77 -5.08 -16.11 0.40
N MET A 78 -5.32 -15.26 -0.59
CA MET A 78 -6.16 -14.08 -0.42
C MET A 78 -7.65 -14.41 -0.36
N SER A 79 -8.03 -15.64 -0.74
CA SER A 79 -9.44 -16.06 -0.65
C SER A 79 -9.93 -16.13 0.79
N LYS A 80 -9.02 -16.24 1.75
CA LYS A 80 -9.34 -16.31 3.17
C LYS A 80 -9.38 -14.94 3.85
N LEU A 81 -9.07 -13.87 3.11
CA LEU A 81 -9.02 -12.53 3.66
C LEU A 81 -10.26 -11.75 3.25
N ASP A 82 -10.80 -11.00 4.22
CA ASP A 82 -11.84 -10.02 3.95
C ASP A 82 -11.15 -8.71 3.57
N PRO A 83 -11.34 -8.21 2.34
CA PRO A 83 -10.67 -6.97 1.93
C PRO A 83 -11.08 -5.74 2.75
N GLU A 84 -12.19 -5.80 3.46
CA GLU A 84 -12.63 -4.70 4.33
C GLU A 84 -12.09 -4.81 5.76
N ASP A 85 -11.45 -5.93 6.12
CA ASP A 85 -10.87 -6.14 7.44
C ASP A 85 -9.39 -5.71 7.42
N ALA A 86 -9.15 -4.44 7.74
CA ALA A 86 -7.79 -3.88 7.70
C ALA A 86 -6.82 -4.60 8.63
N GLU A 87 -7.29 -5.06 9.80
CA GLU A 87 -6.43 -5.78 10.74
C GLU A 87 -6.03 -7.16 10.20
N GLY A 88 -6.99 -7.88 9.62
CA GLY A 88 -6.71 -9.18 9.02
C GLY A 88 -5.77 -9.06 7.83
N VAL A 89 -6.00 -8.09 6.97
CA VAL A 89 -5.11 -7.83 5.83
C VAL A 89 -3.72 -7.45 6.32
N ALA A 90 -3.62 -6.52 7.27
CA ALA A 90 -2.33 -6.08 7.81
C ALA A 90 -1.55 -7.26 8.40
N GLY A 91 -2.22 -8.13 9.17
CA GLY A 91 -1.57 -9.32 9.74
C GLY A 91 -1.03 -10.26 8.68
N ALA A 92 -1.79 -10.48 7.60
CA ALA A 92 -1.37 -11.36 6.52
C ALA A 92 -0.16 -10.82 5.76
N PHE A 93 -0.02 -9.50 5.69
CA PHE A 93 1.06 -8.84 4.94
C PHE A 93 2.16 -8.27 5.83
N ASP A 94 2.09 -8.52 7.13
CA ASP A 94 3.11 -8.11 8.11
C ASP A 94 3.36 -6.60 8.09
N ILE A 95 2.28 -5.82 8.19
CA ILE A 95 2.33 -4.37 8.31
C ILE A 95 1.34 -3.91 9.37
N ALA A 96 1.46 -2.64 9.78
CA ALA A 96 0.50 -2.05 10.70
C ALA A 96 -0.86 -1.83 10.02
N PRO A 97 -1.98 -1.98 10.75
CA PRO A 97 -3.30 -1.72 10.16
C PRO A 97 -3.44 -0.31 9.56
N SER A 98 -2.81 0.70 10.16
CA SER A 98 -2.84 2.06 9.61
C SER A 98 -2.20 2.14 8.23
N MET A 99 -1.14 1.37 7.99
CA MET A 99 -0.50 1.30 6.68
C MET A 99 -1.39 0.58 5.66
N ALA A 100 -2.02 -0.52 6.08
CA ALA A 100 -2.94 -1.25 5.19
C ALA A 100 -4.08 -0.34 4.73
N ARG A 101 -4.67 0.43 5.65
CA ARG A 101 -5.73 1.38 5.30
C ARG A 101 -5.26 2.45 4.34
N GLU A 102 -4.07 2.98 4.54
CA GLU A 102 -3.53 4.02 3.67
C GLU A 102 -3.27 3.50 2.26
N ILE A 103 -2.71 2.29 2.13
CA ILE A 103 -2.46 1.68 0.82
C ILE A 103 -3.78 1.46 0.08
N VAL A 104 -4.78 0.95 0.79
CA VAL A 104 -6.10 0.69 0.21
C VAL A 104 -6.76 2.01 -0.23
N TYR A 105 -6.65 3.05 0.59
CA TYR A 105 -7.15 4.38 0.25
C TYR A 105 -6.49 4.90 -1.03
N GLU A 106 -5.16 4.82 -1.11
CA GLU A 106 -4.42 5.26 -2.30
C GLU A 106 -4.86 4.47 -3.54
N ASN A 107 -5.03 3.17 -3.38
CA ASN A 107 -5.43 2.33 -4.51
C ASN A 107 -6.85 2.66 -5.00
N ASP A 108 -7.80 2.80 -4.06
CA ASP A 108 -9.24 2.87 -4.40
C ASP A 108 -9.77 4.29 -4.56
N GLU A 109 -9.29 5.23 -3.75
CA GLU A 109 -9.99 6.50 -3.54
C GLU A 109 -9.20 7.76 -3.89
N ALA A 110 -7.87 7.69 -3.89
CA ALA A 110 -7.04 8.90 -4.07
C ALA A 110 -6.96 9.37 -5.53
N GLY A 111 -7.27 8.51 -6.48
CA GLY A 111 -7.23 8.88 -7.90
C GLY A 111 -8.51 9.54 -8.39
N PRO A 112 -8.51 10.01 -9.64
CA PRO A 112 -9.72 10.61 -10.23
C PRO A 112 -10.85 9.61 -10.30
N HIS A 113 -12.08 10.11 -10.26
CA HIS A 113 -13.29 9.30 -10.22
C HIS A 113 -13.42 8.32 -11.40
N ASN A 114 -12.91 8.72 -12.56
CA ASN A 114 -13.00 7.92 -13.78
C ASN A 114 -11.67 7.24 -14.14
N GLU A 115 -10.83 6.99 -13.15
CA GLU A 115 -9.52 6.37 -13.35
C GLU A 115 -9.65 4.95 -13.93
N THR A 116 -8.90 4.68 -15.00
CA THR A 116 -8.82 3.33 -15.56
C THR A 116 -7.89 2.46 -14.71
N PRO A 117 -8.01 1.11 -14.79
CA PRO A 117 -7.04 0.24 -14.10
C PRO A 117 -5.59 0.48 -14.52
N GLU A 118 -5.35 0.83 -15.77
CA GLU A 118 -4.01 1.15 -16.30
C GLU A 118 -3.49 2.45 -15.69
N ASP A 119 -4.34 3.48 -15.59
CA ASP A 119 -3.97 4.74 -14.96
C ASP A 119 -3.71 4.54 -13.46
N ARG A 120 -4.50 3.70 -12.81
CA ARG A 120 -4.29 3.36 -11.40
C ARG A 120 -2.93 2.71 -11.19
N TYR A 121 -2.56 1.78 -12.05
CA TYR A 121 -1.23 1.15 -12.00
C TYR A 121 -0.12 2.20 -12.05
N THR A 122 -0.20 3.09 -13.03
CA THR A 122 0.83 4.13 -13.22
C THR A 122 0.92 5.05 -11.99
N ARG A 123 -0.23 5.49 -11.49
CA ARG A 123 -0.30 6.39 -10.33
C ARG A 123 0.23 5.71 -9.07
N ILE A 124 -0.21 4.49 -8.81
CA ILE A 124 0.20 3.74 -7.60
C ILE A 124 1.69 3.42 -7.65
N ARG A 125 2.21 3.01 -8.79
CA ARG A 125 3.64 2.73 -8.92
C ARG A 125 4.47 3.97 -8.59
N LYS A 126 4.08 5.11 -9.10
CA LYS A 126 4.76 6.37 -8.82
C LYS A 126 4.69 6.72 -7.33
N TRP A 127 3.53 6.52 -6.72
CA TRP A 127 3.34 6.77 -5.29
C TRP A 127 4.22 5.86 -4.44
N ILE A 128 4.27 4.56 -4.75
CA ILE A 128 5.14 3.61 -4.04
C ILE A 128 6.59 4.07 -4.12
N MET A 129 7.06 4.47 -5.28
CA MET A 129 8.44 4.94 -5.45
C MET A 129 8.72 6.16 -4.58
N SER A 130 7.73 7.04 -4.40
CA SER A 130 7.88 8.22 -3.55
C SER A 130 7.97 7.86 -2.06
N GLU A 131 7.42 6.71 -1.66
CA GLU A 131 7.39 6.28 -0.25
C GLU A 131 8.59 5.41 0.14
N ILE A 132 9.29 4.84 -0.82
CA ILE A 132 10.48 4.04 -0.53
C ILE A 132 11.63 4.96 -0.15
N ILE A 133 12.24 4.67 1.01
CA ILE A 133 13.39 5.43 1.48
C ILE A 133 14.63 4.93 0.77
N THR A 134 15.32 5.85 0.06
CA THR A 134 16.57 5.53 -0.59
C THR A 134 17.70 6.21 0.19
N VAL A 135 18.76 5.45 0.46
CA VAL A 135 19.93 5.98 1.15
C VAL A 135 20.93 6.39 0.08
N PRO A 136 21.39 7.66 0.08
CA PRO A 136 22.40 8.08 -0.89
C PRO A 136 23.66 7.23 -0.77
N VAL A 137 24.32 6.96 -1.90
CA VAL A 137 25.55 6.16 -1.94
C VAL A 137 26.61 6.74 -1.00
N SER A 138 26.73 8.06 -0.93
CA SER A 138 27.67 8.73 -0.02
C SER A 138 27.39 8.41 1.44
N ALA A 139 26.11 8.32 1.86
CA ALA A 139 25.75 7.99 3.23
C ALA A 139 26.07 6.53 3.55
N VAL A 140 25.87 5.63 2.58
CA VAL A 140 26.23 4.22 2.75
C VAL A 140 27.74 4.06 2.93
N THR A 141 28.53 4.77 2.13
CA THR A 141 29.99 4.75 2.22
C THR A 141 30.47 5.25 3.59
N GLU A 142 29.89 6.33 4.08
CA GLU A 142 30.21 6.87 5.39
C GLU A 142 29.95 5.89 6.51
N ARG A 143 28.87 5.13 6.43
CA ARG A 143 28.53 4.13 7.43
C ARG A 143 29.49 2.95 7.44
N SER A 144 30.00 2.58 6.28
CA SER A 144 30.93 1.46 6.18
C SER A 144 32.31 1.79 6.76
N ASP A 145 32.64 3.07 6.86
CA ASP A 145 33.89 3.55 7.42
C ASP A 145 33.84 3.72 8.94
N GLY A 146 32.65 3.59 9.53
CA GLY A 146 32.45 3.80 10.96
C GLY A 146 32.76 2.60 11.85
#